data_cbbe75e5b4a84f09bff27df66d4f28b6
#
_entry.id   cbbe75e5b4a84f09bff27df66d4f28b6
#
_cell.length_a   1.000
_cell.length_b   1.000
_cell.length_c   1.000
_cell.angle_alpha   90.00
_cell.angle_beta   90.00
_cell.angle_gamma   90.00
#
_symmetry.space_group_name_H-M   'P 1'
#
loop_
_entity.id
_entity.type
_entity.pdbx_description
1 polymer ?
#
loop_
_entity_poly.entity_id
_entity_poly.type
_entity_poly.pdbx_seq_one_letter_code
_entity_poly.pdbx_strand_id
1 'polypeptide(L)'
;MATPHNSAPDGAFAKTVLMPGDPLRAKHVAETYLENPKLVTSVRNVLGYTGTYKGVPVSVMASGMGMPSIGIYSYELYKFYGVENIIRIGSAGSYTDRLEVLDVVLASAAYSDSSYALVHNGTTEHELLPNAELNELILQKAKELGINCRLGKVHSSDVFYGGPKGESWQDIVKRTGVECVEMESFALFDNANTLGKRAACLLTISDSFVSHKELTADERQRSFGEMMRLA
;
A
#
# COMPACT_ATOMS: atom_id res chain seq x y z
N MET A 1 -16.88 17.20 4.68
CA MET A 1 -16.13 18.43 5.11
C MET A 1 -14.72 18.31 4.56
N ALA A 2 -14.23 19.30 3.79
CA ALA A 2 -12.85 19.25 3.27
C ALA A 2 -11.83 19.26 4.42
N THR A 3 -10.77 18.48 4.28
CA THR A 3 -9.63 18.47 5.19
C THR A 3 -8.48 19.31 4.60
N PRO A 4 -7.40 19.59 5.33
CA PRO A 4 -6.27 20.33 4.77
C PRO A 4 -5.59 19.66 3.57
N HIS A 5 -5.75 18.34 3.41
CA HIS A 5 -5.05 17.56 2.38
C HIS A 5 -6.01 16.92 1.36
N ASN A 6 -7.33 17.09 1.52
CA ASN A 6 -8.32 16.46 0.67
C ASN A 6 -9.55 17.37 0.51
N SER A 7 -9.88 17.73 -0.74
CA SER A 7 -11.00 18.63 -1.07
C SER A 7 -12.26 17.89 -1.50
N ALA A 8 -12.30 16.57 -1.39
CA ALA A 8 -13.47 15.80 -1.79
C ALA A 8 -14.70 16.21 -0.95
N PRO A 9 -15.88 16.30 -1.57
CA PRO A 9 -17.12 16.52 -0.83
C PRO A 9 -17.47 15.30 0.05
N ASP A 10 -18.34 15.50 1.02
CA ASP A 10 -18.83 14.44 1.87
C ASP A 10 -19.50 13.34 1.04
N GLY A 11 -19.20 12.08 1.36
CA GLY A 11 -19.72 10.93 0.63
C GLY A 11 -19.10 10.68 -0.75
N ALA A 12 -18.04 11.43 -1.13
CA ALA A 12 -17.38 11.26 -2.42
C ALA A 12 -16.55 9.97 -2.50
N PHE A 13 -16.05 9.46 -1.39
CA PHE A 13 -15.30 8.21 -1.36
C PHE A 13 -16.20 6.99 -1.09
N ALA A 14 -15.88 5.89 -1.73
CA ALA A 14 -16.46 4.58 -1.45
C ALA A 14 -15.93 4.04 -0.10
N LYS A 15 -16.56 2.96 0.40
CA LYS A 15 -16.13 2.29 1.63
C LYS A 15 -14.77 1.61 1.51
N THR A 16 -14.37 1.27 0.30
CA THR A 16 -13.07 0.66 -0.02
C THR A 16 -12.27 1.58 -0.92
N VAL A 17 -11.02 1.81 -0.56
CA VAL A 17 -10.06 2.63 -1.30
C VAL A 17 -8.84 1.79 -1.66
N LEU A 18 -8.50 1.72 -2.94
CA LEU A 18 -7.21 1.23 -3.41
C LEU A 18 -6.20 2.37 -3.35
N MET A 19 -5.04 2.12 -2.73
CA MET A 19 -4.10 3.21 -2.41
C MET A 19 -2.69 2.94 -2.97
N PRO A 20 -2.41 3.33 -4.22
CA PRO A 20 -1.04 3.38 -4.74
C PRO A 20 -0.27 4.56 -4.16
N GLY A 21 1.07 4.50 -4.15
CA GLY A 21 1.92 5.65 -3.80
C GLY A 21 1.88 6.76 -4.85
N ASP A 22 1.96 6.37 -6.12
CA ASP A 22 2.07 7.26 -7.27
C ASP A 22 0.71 7.81 -7.73
N PRO A 23 0.52 9.15 -7.84
CA PRO A 23 -0.70 9.76 -8.36
C PRO A 23 -1.06 9.36 -9.79
N LEU A 24 -0.06 9.15 -10.66
CA LEU A 24 -0.31 8.72 -12.03
C LEU A 24 -0.76 7.26 -12.09
N ARG A 25 -0.28 6.42 -11.16
CA ARG A 25 -0.82 5.06 -11.01
C ARG A 25 -2.26 5.09 -10.49
N ALA A 26 -2.59 5.99 -9.56
CA ALA A 26 -3.98 6.15 -9.11
C ALA A 26 -4.90 6.51 -10.29
N LYS A 27 -4.47 7.45 -11.14
CA LYS A 27 -5.17 7.79 -12.37
C LYS A 27 -5.30 6.61 -13.32
N HIS A 28 -4.20 5.90 -13.59
CA HIS A 28 -4.18 4.72 -14.46
C HIS A 28 -5.16 3.63 -13.98
N VAL A 29 -5.14 3.31 -12.69
CA VAL A 29 -6.06 2.31 -12.10
C VAL A 29 -7.51 2.75 -12.27
N ALA A 30 -7.82 4.01 -11.94
CA ALA A 30 -9.18 4.52 -12.08
C ALA A 30 -9.68 4.47 -13.53
N GLU A 31 -8.88 4.95 -14.49
CA GLU A 31 -9.26 5.02 -15.91
C GLU A 31 -9.31 3.64 -16.58
N THR A 32 -8.52 2.66 -16.09
CA THR A 32 -8.43 1.32 -16.70
C THR A 32 -9.49 0.36 -16.16
N TYR A 33 -9.76 0.42 -14.84
CA TYR A 33 -10.57 -0.60 -14.16
C TYR A 33 -11.93 -0.12 -13.69
N LEU A 34 -12.12 1.19 -13.44
CA LEU A 34 -13.39 1.69 -12.94
C LEU A 34 -14.31 2.16 -14.07
N GLU A 35 -15.59 1.89 -13.90
CA GLU A 35 -16.65 2.44 -14.72
C GLU A 35 -16.99 3.86 -14.22
N ASN A 36 -17.08 4.82 -15.16
CA ASN A 36 -17.41 6.22 -14.88
C ASN A 36 -16.57 6.86 -13.76
N PRO A 37 -15.23 6.75 -13.77
CA PRO A 37 -14.39 7.32 -12.73
C PRO A 37 -14.50 8.84 -12.70
N LYS A 38 -14.69 9.40 -11.51
CA LYS A 38 -14.75 10.86 -11.28
C LYS A 38 -13.58 11.26 -10.40
N LEU A 39 -12.83 12.28 -10.82
CA LEU A 39 -11.82 12.92 -9.97
C LEU A 39 -12.54 13.64 -8.82
N VAL A 40 -12.30 13.21 -7.57
CA VAL A 40 -12.96 13.79 -6.39
C VAL A 40 -12.03 14.68 -5.58
N THR A 41 -10.71 14.52 -5.72
CA THR A 41 -9.70 15.38 -5.11
C THR A 41 -8.41 15.39 -5.92
N SER A 42 -7.71 16.55 -5.88
CA SER A 42 -6.39 16.74 -6.51
C SER A 42 -5.48 17.65 -5.67
N VAL A 43 -5.81 17.84 -4.40
CA VAL A 43 -5.01 18.66 -3.48
C VAL A 43 -3.59 18.13 -3.43
N ARG A 44 -2.60 19.02 -3.53
CA ARG A 44 -1.16 18.70 -3.59
C ARG A 44 -0.79 17.72 -4.70
N ASN A 45 -1.61 17.64 -5.76
CA ASN A 45 -1.50 16.68 -6.85
C ASN A 45 -1.63 15.20 -6.41
N VAL A 46 -2.15 14.94 -5.21
CA VAL A 46 -2.52 13.61 -4.75
C VAL A 46 -3.91 13.30 -5.27
N LEU A 47 -3.95 12.58 -6.39
CA LEU A 47 -5.17 12.33 -7.15
C LEU A 47 -6.03 11.27 -6.48
N GLY A 48 -7.33 11.55 -6.33
CA GLY A 48 -8.33 10.60 -5.83
C GLY A 48 -9.54 10.54 -6.76
N TYR A 49 -9.96 9.32 -7.07
CA TYR A 49 -11.06 9.01 -7.98
C TYR A 49 -12.06 8.09 -7.30
N THR A 50 -13.32 8.19 -7.70
CA THR A 50 -14.39 7.25 -7.34
C THR A 50 -15.17 6.86 -8.57
N GLY A 51 -15.43 5.57 -8.71
CA GLY A 51 -16.24 4.98 -9.78
C GLY A 51 -16.86 3.67 -9.32
N THR A 52 -17.20 2.79 -10.25
CA THR A 52 -17.70 1.45 -9.94
C THR A 52 -16.85 0.38 -10.61
N TYR A 53 -16.74 -0.77 -9.95
CA TYR A 53 -16.17 -1.96 -10.53
C TYR A 53 -17.18 -3.10 -10.40
N LYS A 54 -17.65 -3.62 -11.52
CA LYS A 54 -18.72 -4.64 -11.57
C LYS A 54 -19.95 -4.25 -10.72
N GLY A 55 -20.34 -2.98 -10.81
CA GLY A 55 -21.49 -2.41 -10.09
C GLY A 55 -21.24 -2.08 -8.61
N VAL A 56 -20.03 -2.31 -8.07
CA VAL A 56 -19.67 -1.97 -6.69
C VAL A 56 -18.88 -0.65 -6.67
N PRO A 57 -19.25 0.34 -5.82
CA PRO A 57 -18.46 1.55 -5.65
C PRO A 57 -17.06 1.27 -5.12
N VAL A 58 -16.04 1.79 -5.79
CA VAL A 58 -14.62 1.71 -5.39
C VAL A 58 -13.97 3.07 -5.60
N SER A 59 -13.10 3.44 -4.69
CA SER A 59 -12.25 4.62 -4.85
C SER A 59 -10.78 4.21 -5.03
N VAL A 60 -10.05 5.05 -5.72
CA VAL A 60 -8.59 4.95 -5.86
C VAL A 60 -8.01 6.29 -5.48
N MET A 61 -7.10 6.33 -4.52
CA MET A 61 -6.43 7.57 -4.12
C MET A 61 -4.96 7.33 -3.85
N ALA A 62 -4.10 8.18 -4.38
CA ALA A 62 -2.67 8.09 -4.11
C ALA A 62 -2.35 8.41 -2.65
N SER A 63 -1.25 7.84 -2.15
CA SER A 63 -0.74 8.12 -0.80
C SER A 63 0.47 9.04 -0.77
N GLY A 64 1.13 9.28 -1.91
CA GLY A 64 2.52 9.75 -1.92
C GLY A 64 3.47 8.68 -1.40
N MET A 65 4.69 9.05 -1.06
CA MET A 65 5.75 8.16 -0.57
C MET A 65 6.04 8.40 0.90
N GLY A 66 6.31 7.31 1.61
CA GLY A 66 6.74 7.30 3.00
C GLY A 66 5.60 7.35 4.03
N MET A 67 5.92 6.87 5.23
CA MET A 67 4.96 6.73 6.32
C MET A 67 4.26 8.03 6.70
N PRO A 68 4.93 9.21 6.78
CA PRO A 68 4.23 10.45 7.09
C PRO A 68 3.18 10.83 6.05
N SER A 69 3.42 10.51 4.76
CA SER A 69 2.49 10.83 3.69
C SER A 69 1.25 9.94 3.75
N ILE A 70 1.41 8.62 3.68
CA ILE A 70 0.27 7.69 3.78
C ILE A 70 -0.45 7.85 5.12
N GLY A 71 0.28 8.20 6.18
CA GLY A 71 -0.28 8.47 7.50
C GLY A 71 -1.32 9.58 7.47
N ILE A 72 -1.05 10.69 6.77
CA ILE A 72 -2.02 11.78 6.60
C ILE A 72 -3.25 11.29 5.82
N TYR A 73 -3.04 10.76 4.62
CA TYR A 73 -4.15 10.46 3.71
C TYR A 73 -5.03 9.31 4.19
N SER A 74 -4.44 8.22 4.72
CA SER A 74 -5.21 7.11 5.27
C SER A 74 -6.00 7.52 6.52
N TYR A 75 -5.40 8.32 7.40
CA TYR A 75 -6.09 8.85 8.58
C TYR A 75 -7.31 9.68 8.18
N GLU A 76 -7.15 10.63 7.24
CA GLU A 76 -8.24 11.47 6.78
C GLU A 76 -9.36 10.66 6.14
N LEU A 77 -9.03 9.69 5.28
CA LEU A 77 -10.00 8.80 4.65
C LEU A 77 -10.81 8.00 5.68
N TYR A 78 -10.15 7.40 6.66
CA TYR A 78 -10.82 6.64 7.72
C TYR A 78 -11.65 7.53 8.64
N LYS A 79 -11.08 8.64 9.12
CA LYS A 79 -11.68 9.45 10.16
C LYS A 79 -12.79 10.37 9.65
N PHE A 80 -12.60 10.97 8.46
CA PHE A 80 -13.46 12.06 7.99
C PHE A 80 -14.30 11.70 6.77
N TYR A 81 -13.88 10.72 5.97
CA TYR A 81 -14.58 10.36 4.74
C TYR A 81 -15.35 9.04 4.80
N GLY A 82 -15.38 8.40 5.97
CA GLY A 82 -16.17 7.19 6.21
C GLY A 82 -15.69 5.96 5.47
N VAL A 83 -14.40 5.94 5.08
CA VAL A 83 -13.74 4.77 4.50
C VAL A 83 -13.60 3.69 5.57
N GLU A 84 -13.84 2.44 5.18
CA GLU A 84 -13.75 1.28 6.07
C GLU A 84 -12.55 0.39 5.76
N ASN A 85 -12.18 0.30 4.48
CA ASN A 85 -11.10 -0.55 4.01
C ASN A 85 -10.12 0.25 3.16
N ILE A 86 -8.83 0.10 3.40
CA ILE A 86 -7.78 0.57 2.50
C ILE A 86 -6.91 -0.62 2.11
N ILE A 87 -6.80 -0.87 0.81
CA ILE A 87 -5.87 -1.84 0.24
C ILE A 87 -4.76 -1.04 -0.44
N ARG A 88 -3.56 -1.04 0.16
CA ARG A 88 -2.39 -0.50 -0.50
C ARG A 88 -2.03 -1.38 -1.70
N ILE A 89 -1.78 -0.76 -2.85
CA ILE A 89 -1.34 -1.39 -4.09
C ILE A 89 -0.01 -0.77 -4.51
N GLY A 90 1.07 -1.29 -3.94
CA GLY A 90 2.41 -0.71 -4.02
C GLY A 90 3.40 -1.53 -4.83
N SER A 91 4.65 -1.02 -4.89
CA SER A 91 5.83 -1.75 -5.34
C SER A 91 6.75 -2.04 -4.16
N ALA A 92 7.59 -3.07 -4.28
CA ALA A 92 8.58 -3.43 -3.28
C ALA A 92 9.86 -3.96 -3.92
N GLY A 93 10.99 -3.76 -3.25
CA GLY A 93 12.25 -4.41 -3.57
C GLY A 93 12.36 -5.76 -2.84
N SER A 94 12.75 -6.82 -3.54
CA SER A 94 12.93 -8.15 -2.95
C SER A 94 14.27 -8.26 -2.21
N TYR A 95 14.23 -8.81 -0.99
CA TYR A 95 15.39 -9.20 -0.18
C TYR A 95 15.72 -10.70 -0.25
N THR A 96 15.01 -11.47 -1.05
CA THR A 96 15.15 -12.92 -1.14
C THR A 96 15.14 -13.40 -2.59
N ASP A 97 15.77 -14.54 -2.85
CA ASP A 97 15.73 -15.24 -4.14
C ASP A 97 14.39 -15.95 -4.41
N ARG A 98 13.52 -16.03 -3.41
CA ARG A 98 12.18 -16.63 -3.53
C ARG A 98 11.15 -15.71 -4.17
N LEU A 99 11.45 -14.41 -4.30
CA LEU A 99 10.58 -13.41 -4.89
C LEU A 99 11.26 -12.81 -6.13
N GLU A 100 10.70 -13.09 -7.28
CA GLU A 100 11.14 -12.55 -8.56
C GLU A 100 10.42 -11.23 -8.90
N VAL A 101 11.02 -10.46 -9.81
CA VAL A 101 10.37 -9.25 -10.36
C VAL A 101 9.03 -9.64 -10.99
N LEU A 102 7.98 -8.86 -10.72
CA LEU A 102 6.57 -9.05 -11.04
C LEU A 102 5.80 -10.04 -10.14
N ASP A 103 6.44 -10.74 -9.22
CA ASP A 103 5.70 -11.51 -8.21
C ASP A 103 4.79 -10.60 -7.36
N VAL A 104 3.61 -11.13 -7.01
CA VAL A 104 2.64 -10.44 -6.13
C VAL A 104 2.78 -10.96 -4.71
N VAL A 105 2.98 -10.01 -3.78
CA VAL A 105 3.11 -10.28 -2.34
C VAL A 105 1.96 -9.63 -1.58
N LEU A 106 1.31 -10.39 -0.71
CA LEU A 106 0.38 -9.89 0.29
C LEU A 106 1.11 -9.81 1.64
N ALA A 107 1.16 -8.65 2.25
CA ALA A 107 1.83 -8.47 3.53
C ALA A 107 1.18 -9.31 4.62
N SER A 108 1.94 -10.21 5.23
CA SER A 108 1.54 -10.95 6.43
C SER A 108 1.75 -10.12 7.70
N ALA A 109 2.75 -9.25 7.69
CA ALA A 109 3.07 -8.26 8.70
C ALA A 109 3.93 -7.15 8.07
N ALA A 110 3.92 -5.96 8.66
CA ALA A 110 4.85 -4.87 8.38
C ALA A 110 5.77 -4.68 9.58
N TYR A 111 7.08 -4.80 9.34
CA TYR A 111 8.13 -4.46 10.32
C TYR A 111 8.69 -3.08 10.02
N SER A 112 8.97 -2.29 11.05
CA SER A 112 9.67 -1.00 10.91
C SER A 112 10.49 -0.64 12.15
N ASP A 113 11.61 0.04 11.93
CA ASP A 113 12.38 0.74 12.98
C ASP A 113 11.93 2.19 13.15
N SER A 114 10.89 2.62 12.43
CA SER A 114 10.32 3.97 12.52
C SER A 114 9.71 4.26 13.89
N SER A 115 9.81 5.49 14.33
CA SER A 115 9.08 5.99 15.50
C SER A 115 7.62 6.36 15.19
N TYR A 116 7.10 6.10 13.98
CA TYR A 116 5.77 6.55 13.56
C TYR A 116 4.68 6.13 14.55
N ALA A 117 4.54 4.84 14.83
CA ALA A 117 3.50 4.31 15.71
C ALA A 117 3.67 4.78 17.16
N LEU A 118 4.92 4.88 17.64
CA LEU A 118 5.23 5.42 18.96
C LEU A 118 4.76 6.88 19.10
N VAL A 119 5.08 7.72 18.12
CA VAL A 119 4.70 9.14 18.13
C VAL A 119 3.21 9.33 17.91
N HIS A 120 2.58 8.49 17.06
CA HIS A 120 1.17 8.60 16.72
C HIS A 120 0.26 8.18 17.88
N ASN A 121 0.51 7.02 18.50
CA ASN A 121 -0.40 6.46 19.51
C ASN A 121 0.27 5.76 20.70
N GLY A 122 1.60 5.83 20.84
CA GLY A 122 2.34 5.21 21.93
C GLY A 122 2.67 3.73 21.72
N THR A 123 2.42 3.17 20.54
CA THR A 123 2.77 1.78 20.19
C THR A 123 4.28 1.61 20.11
N THR A 124 4.82 0.64 20.87
CA THR A 124 6.26 0.32 20.93
C THR A 124 6.65 -0.89 20.09
N GLU A 125 5.67 -1.60 19.58
CA GLU A 125 5.86 -2.76 18.69
C GLU A 125 6.45 -2.32 17.35
N HIS A 126 7.47 -3.04 16.92
CA HIS A 126 8.11 -2.86 15.61
C HIS A 126 7.47 -3.71 14.50
N GLU A 127 6.46 -4.52 14.83
CA GLU A 127 5.74 -5.35 13.87
C GLU A 127 4.24 -5.14 14.04
N LEU A 128 3.57 -4.74 12.94
CA LEU A 128 2.12 -4.52 12.91
C LEU A 128 1.47 -5.44 11.89
N LEU A 129 0.26 -5.90 12.22
CA LEU A 129 -0.48 -6.86 11.41
C LEU A 129 -1.54 -6.15 10.54
N PRO A 130 -1.76 -6.63 9.30
CA PRO A 130 -2.92 -6.28 8.50
C PRO A 130 -4.21 -6.86 9.11
N ASN A 131 -5.35 -6.49 8.53
CA ASN A 131 -6.61 -7.14 8.90
C ASN A 131 -6.66 -8.57 8.35
N ALA A 132 -6.84 -9.57 9.25
CA ALA A 132 -6.80 -10.99 8.90
C ALA A 132 -7.92 -11.39 7.93
N GLU A 133 -9.17 -10.94 8.18
CA GLU A 133 -10.31 -11.26 7.31
C GLU A 133 -10.12 -10.71 5.90
N LEU A 134 -9.61 -9.48 5.78
CA LEU A 134 -9.33 -8.87 4.47
C LEU A 134 -8.23 -9.63 3.72
N ASN A 135 -7.18 -10.06 4.43
CA ASN A 135 -6.12 -10.88 3.84
C ASN A 135 -6.64 -12.25 3.38
N GLU A 136 -7.51 -12.91 4.15
CA GLU A 136 -8.13 -14.18 3.75
C GLU A 136 -8.98 -14.04 2.50
N LEU A 137 -9.79 -12.98 2.39
CA LEU A 137 -10.58 -12.68 1.19
C LEU A 137 -9.69 -12.44 -0.03
N ILE A 138 -8.59 -11.71 0.12
CA ILE A 138 -7.63 -11.46 -0.96
C ILE A 138 -6.98 -12.78 -1.42
N LEU A 139 -6.55 -13.64 -0.49
CA LEU A 139 -5.95 -14.94 -0.83
C LEU A 139 -6.94 -15.88 -1.50
N GLN A 140 -8.20 -15.90 -1.06
CA GLN A 140 -9.25 -16.65 -1.73
C GLN A 140 -9.44 -16.14 -3.15
N LYS A 141 -9.52 -14.83 -3.34
CA LYS A 141 -9.68 -14.21 -4.65
C LYS A 141 -8.47 -14.49 -5.57
N ALA A 142 -7.26 -14.47 -5.03
CA ALA A 142 -6.06 -14.84 -5.79
C ALA A 142 -6.16 -16.26 -6.37
N LYS A 143 -6.62 -17.23 -5.56
CA LYS A 143 -6.86 -18.62 -6.03
C LYS A 143 -7.93 -18.69 -7.13
N GLU A 144 -9.05 -17.98 -6.97
CA GLU A 144 -10.13 -17.94 -7.97
C GLU A 144 -9.66 -17.34 -9.30
N LEU A 145 -8.75 -16.36 -9.26
CA LEU A 145 -8.22 -15.68 -10.44
C LEU A 145 -6.98 -16.38 -11.04
N GLY A 146 -6.45 -17.41 -10.38
CA GLY A 146 -5.22 -18.08 -10.77
C GLY A 146 -3.96 -17.20 -10.62
N ILE A 147 -4.00 -16.21 -9.73
CA ILE A 147 -2.89 -15.29 -9.46
C ILE A 147 -2.01 -15.90 -8.36
N ASN A 148 -0.71 -16.01 -8.63
CA ASN A 148 0.26 -16.44 -7.63
C ASN A 148 0.55 -15.31 -6.64
N CYS A 149 -0.24 -15.23 -5.57
CA CYS A 149 -0.08 -14.26 -4.50
C CYS A 149 0.54 -14.93 -3.27
N ARG A 150 1.71 -14.46 -2.85
CA ARG A 150 2.46 -15.03 -1.72
C ARG A 150 2.28 -14.16 -0.47
N LEU A 151 2.19 -14.80 0.68
CA LEU A 151 2.32 -14.09 1.95
C LEU A 151 3.81 -13.82 2.22
N GLY A 152 4.15 -12.59 2.62
CA GLY A 152 5.50 -12.20 2.97
C GLY A 152 5.53 -11.13 4.06
N LYS A 153 6.52 -11.19 4.96
CA LYS A 153 6.77 -10.12 5.92
C LYS A 153 7.49 -8.97 5.22
N VAL A 154 6.97 -7.75 5.39
CA VAL A 154 7.42 -6.55 4.69
C VAL A 154 8.22 -5.65 5.62
N HIS A 155 9.37 -5.16 5.17
CA HIS A 155 10.08 -4.05 5.80
C HIS A 155 9.50 -2.73 5.29
N SER A 156 8.95 -1.94 6.19
CA SER A 156 8.49 -0.58 5.89
C SER A 156 9.55 0.41 6.36
N SER A 157 10.35 0.93 5.41
CA SER A 157 11.53 1.74 5.69
C SER A 157 11.24 3.23 5.62
N ASP A 158 11.84 4.02 6.52
CA ASP A 158 11.83 5.49 6.44
C ASP A 158 12.79 6.03 5.38
N VAL A 159 13.75 5.20 4.92
CA VAL A 159 14.86 5.64 4.08
C VAL A 159 14.98 4.74 2.85
N PHE A 160 14.99 5.36 1.66
CA PHE A 160 15.23 4.65 0.41
C PHE A 160 16.75 4.48 0.13
N TYR A 161 17.52 5.53 0.33
CA TYR A 161 18.97 5.53 0.13
C TYR A 161 19.68 5.42 1.47
N GLY A 162 20.15 4.21 1.81
CA GLY A 162 20.91 3.96 3.04
C GLY A 162 22.26 4.67 3.05
N GLY A 163 22.68 5.16 4.22
CA GLY A 163 24.00 5.75 4.40
C GLY A 163 25.07 4.71 4.72
N PRO A 164 26.38 5.08 4.64
CA PRO A 164 27.50 4.12 4.81
C PRO A 164 27.63 3.58 6.24
N LYS A 165 26.90 4.13 7.20
CA LYS A 165 26.85 3.65 8.61
C LYS A 165 25.50 3.00 8.95
N GLY A 166 24.58 2.90 7.98
CA GLY A 166 23.29 2.24 8.16
C GLY A 166 23.45 0.72 8.23
N GLU A 167 22.47 0.05 8.81
CA GLU A 167 22.37 -1.40 8.82
C GLU A 167 22.20 -1.91 7.37
N SER A 168 22.88 -2.99 7.02
CA SER A 168 22.71 -3.60 5.71
C SER A 168 21.35 -4.31 5.60
N TRP A 169 20.82 -4.44 4.38
CA TRP A 169 19.57 -5.18 4.16
C TRP A 169 19.70 -6.65 4.61
N GLN A 170 20.89 -7.27 4.48
CA GLN A 170 21.14 -8.64 4.94
C GLN A 170 21.01 -8.75 6.46
N ASP A 171 21.53 -7.78 7.21
CA ASP A 171 21.42 -7.76 8.67
C ASP A 171 19.97 -7.52 9.11
N ILE A 172 19.24 -6.64 8.43
CA ILE A 172 17.80 -6.43 8.64
C ILE A 172 17.03 -7.74 8.44
N VAL A 173 17.25 -8.44 7.32
CA VAL A 173 16.63 -9.76 7.05
C VAL A 173 16.95 -10.77 8.13
N LYS A 174 18.22 -10.88 8.51
CA LYS A 174 18.67 -11.82 9.56
C LYS A 174 18.01 -11.55 10.90
N ARG A 175 17.83 -10.29 11.26
CA ARG A 175 17.23 -9.84 12.53
C ARG A 175 15.72 -9.98 12.57
N THR A 176 15.03 -9.72 11.45
CA THR A 176 13.59 -9.52 11.42
C THR A 176 12.82 -10.56 10.60
N GLY A 177 13.49 -11.25 9.68
CA GLY A 177 12.86 -12.21 8.78
C GLY A 177 11.99 -11.57 7.68
N VAL A 178 12.19 -10.28 7.37
CA VAL A 178 11.49 -9.60 6.27
C VAL A 178 11.97 -10.11 4.91
N GLU A 179 11.09 -10.12 3.91
CA GLU A 179 11.34 -10.68 2.59
C GLU A 179 11.40 -9.63 1.48
N CYS A 180 10.79 -8.47 1.70
CA CYS A 180 10.81 -7.35 0.77
C CYS A 180 10.69 -6.01 1.51
N VAL A 181 10.96 -4.90 0.81
CA VAL A 181 10.95 -3.55 1.38
C VAL A 181 10.06 -2.61 0.57
N GLU A 182 9.32 -1.78 1.30
CA GLU A 182 8.58 -0.62 0.83
C GLU A 182 8.61 0.47 1.92
N MET A 183 7.75 1.49 1.88
CA MET A 183 7.91 2.65 2.76
C MET A 183 6.60 3.10 3.46
N GLU A 184 5.50 2.33 3.43
CA GLU A 184 4.19 2.85 3.83
C GLU A 184 3.33 1.90 4.69
N SER A 185 3.47 0.59 4.54
CA SER A 185 2.54 -0.40 5.11
C SER A 185 2.45 -0.33 6.64
N PHE A 186 3.55 -0.06 7.32
CA PHE A 186 3.56 0.03 8.79
C PHE A 186 2.66 1.16 9.29
N ALA A 187 2.75 2.37 8.70
CA ALA A 187 1.89 3.49 9.07
C ALA A 187 0.42 3.27 8.70
N LEU A 188 0.15 2.61 7.56
CA LEU A 188 -1.22 2.25 7.18
C LEU A 188 -1.85 1.30 8.18
N PHE A 189 -1.11 0.26 8.61
CA PHE A 189 -1.61 -0.71 9.60
C PHE A 189 -1.80 -0.06 10.97
N ASP A 190 -0.90 0.83 11.38
CA ASP A 190 -1.04 1.59 12.62
C ASP A 190 -2.31 2.45 12.63
N ASN A 191 -2.56 3.21 11.57
CA ASN A 191 -3.78 4.02 11.44
C ASN A 191 -5.05 3.14 11.45
N ALA A 192 -5.06 2.03 10.71
CA ALA A 192 -6.21 1.14 10.66
C ALA A 192 -6.49 0.52 12.03
N ASN A 193 -5.47 -0.01 12.70
CA ASN A 193 -5.59 -0.63 14.02
C ASN A 193 -6.08 0.38 15.06
N THR A 194 -5.51 1.59 15.07
CA THR A 194 -5.88 2.66 16.01
C THR A 194 -7.31 3.14 15.81
N LEU A 195 -7.79 3.18 14.57
CA LEU A 195 -9.13 3.69 14.24
C LEU A 195 -10.20 2.58 14.14
N GLY A 196 -9.84 1.32 14.41
CA GLY A 196 -10.76 0.19 14.30
C GLY A 196 -11.23 -0.04 12.85
N LYS A 197 -10.34 0.17 11.88
CA LYS A 197 -10.57 0.03 10.45
C LYS A 197 -9.78 -1.16 9.88
N ARG A 198 -9.94 -1.44 8.60
CA ARG A 198 -9.30 -2.57 7.94
C ARG A 198 -8.27 -2.11 6.91
N ALA A 199 -7.08 -2.70 6.97
CA ALA A 199 -6.03 -2.47 5.99
C ALA A 199 -5.42 -3.78 5.50
N ALA A 200 -5.04 -3.80 4.23
CA ALA A 200 -4.19 -4.81 3.61
C ALA A 200 -3.13 -4.12 2.74
N CYS A 201 -2.06 -4.84 2.43
CA CYS A 201 -1.01 -4.34 1.56
C CYS A 201 -0.64 -5.39 0.54
N LEU A 202 -0.97 -5.13 -0.73
CA LEU A 202 -0.55 -5.87 -1.91
C LEU A 202 0.62 -5.14 -2.56
N LEU A 203 1.65 -5.89 -2.91
CA LEU A 203 2.87 -5.37 -3.50
C LEU A 203 3.23 -6.17 -4.75
N THR A 204 3.69 -5.50 -5.79
CA THR A 204 4.40 -6.15 -6.88
C THR A 204 5.89 -5.91 -6.70
N ILE A 205 6.69 -6.98 -6.81
CA ILE A 205 8.13 -6.86 -6.75
C ILE A 205 8.61 -6.11 -7.99
N SER A 206 9.23 -4.96 -7.79
CA SER A 206 9.71 -4.08 -8.86
C SER A 206 11.21 -4.18 -9.10
N ASP A 207 11.95 -4.64 -8.10
CA ASP A 207 13.40 -4.81 -8.12
C ASP A 207 13.85 -5.87 -7.11
N SER A 208 15.06 -6.35 -7.27
CA SER A 208 15.64 -7.39 -6.40
C SER A 208 17.06 -7.03 -5.99
N PHE A 209 17.29 -6.95 -4.70
CA PHE A 209 18.63 -6.76 -4.12
C PHE A 209 19.53 -7.99 -4.31
N VAL A 210 18.93 -9.16 -4.59
CA VAL A 210 19.67 -10.42 -4.80
C VAL A 210 20.04 -10.62 -6.25
N SER A 211 19.08 -10.49 -7.19
CA SER A 211 19.33 -10.70 -8.63
C SER A 211 19.74 -9.43 -9.36
N HIS A 212 19.67 -8.26 -8.74
CA HIS A 212 19.93 -6.94 -9.33
C HIS A 212 19.10 -6.62 -10.58
N LYS A 213 17.95 -7.30 -10.74
CA LYS A 213 16.94 -6.96 -11.75
C LYS A 213 16.07 -5.83 -11.24
N GLU A 214 15.67 -4.92 -12.12
CA GLU A 214 14.76 -3.81 -11.79
C GLU A 214 13.87 -3.46 -12.98
N LEU A 215 12.68 -2.96 -12.68
CA LEU A 215 11.76 -2.38 -13.67
C LEU A 215 12.05 -0.90 -13.84
N THR A 216 11.88 -0.42 -15.07
CA THR A 216 11.90 1.02 -15.39
C THR A 216 10.73 1.76 -14.73
N ALA A 217 10.80 3.09 -14.68
CA ALA A 217 9.71 3.92 -14.12
C ALA A 217 8.37 3.72 -14.85
N ASP A 218 8.39 3.56 -16.18
CA ASP A 218 7.18 3.30 -16.98
C ASP A 218 6.59 1.91 -16.70
N GLU A 219 7.44 0.88 -16.60
CA GLU A 219 7.01 -0.46 -16.21
C GLU A 219 6.41 -0.48 -14.80
N ARG A 220 7.02 0.20 -13.83
CA ARG A 220 6.46 0.35 -12.47
C ARG A 220 5.09 1.02 -12.46
N GLN A 221 4.80 1.89 -13.41
CA GLN A 221 3.48 2.54 -13.53
C GLN A 221 2.42 1.61 -14.13
N ARG A 222 2.77 0.74 -15.08
CA ARG A 222 1.81 0.06 -15.97
C ARG A 222 1.77 -1.46 -15.83
N SER A 223 2.83 -2.10 -15.31
CA SER A 223 2.99 -3.57 -15.39
C SER A 223 2.41 -4.35 -14.19
N PHE A 224 1.74 -3.71 -13.25
CA PHE A 224 1.21 -4.35 -12.03
C PHE A 224 -0.23 -4.88 -12.20
N GLY A 225 -0.57 -5.35 -13.40
CA GLY A 225 -1.93 -5.74 -13.76
C GLY A 225 -2.52 -6.86 -12.89
N GLU A 226 -1.73 -7.87 -12.50
CA GLU A 226 -2.21 -8.96 -11.63
C GLU A 226 -2.57 -8.46 -10.24
N MET A 227 -1.72 -7.65 -9.62
CA MET A 227 -2.01 -7.02 -8.32
C MET A 227 -3.25 -6.12 -8.40
N MET A 228 -3.38 -5.30 -9.45
CA MET A 228 -4.51 -4.39 -9.61
C MET A 228 -5.83 -5.14 -9.83
N ARG A 229 -5.81 -6.28 -10.54
CA ARG A 229 -6.98 -7.16 -10.72
C ARG A 229 -7.37 -7.89 -9.45
N LEU A 230 -6.39 -8.20 -8.60
CA LEU A 230 -6.61 -8.90 -7.34
C LEU A 230 -7.22 -7.98 -6.28
N ALA A 231 -6.73 -6.74 -6.20
CA ALA A 231 -7.21 -5.73 -5.25
C ALA A 231 -8.66 -5.31 -5.50
#